data_bef0fdef458ccca42c9db4456d7003a6
#
_entry.id   bef0fdef458ccca42c9db4456d7003a6
#
_cell.length_a   1.000
_cell.length_b   1.000
_cell.length_c   1.000
_cell.angle_alpha   90.00
_cell.angle_beta   90.00
_cell.angle_gamma   90.00
#
_symmetry.space_group_name_H-M   'P 1'
#
loop_
_entity.id
_entity.type
_entity.pdbx_description
1 polymer ?
#
loop_
_entity_poly.entity_id
_entity_poly.type
_entity_poly.pdbx_seq_one_letter_code
_entity_poly.pdbx_strand_id
1 'polypeptide(L)'
;MKKLIIIAAALLAMTACSKSDFKQTQYIDDPDYPGLPIYSEMGYNTYGAYINEQVFTVSSHGSNRPFYLVADRECLTMTLYGWREGTNLNMVFTLPIDSTYHLEDYHDLLTLDGKRFDIDTTATSCNVKFEGYYPPTITSIYSGYISFEKIQQVIVDKEDAEIIVSGKFQFRAFGPDGNRLDVVGGRFDLGVDQTNFINFRR
;
A
#
# COMPACT_ATOMS: atom_id res chain seq x y z
N MET A 1 51.03 0.08 -5.18
CA MET A 1 50.25 -0.45 -4.06
C MET A 1 49.07 0.44 -3.68
N LYS A 2 49.28 1.76 -3.39
CA LYS A 2 48.14 2.66 -3.00
C LYS A 2 47.00 2.74 -4.03
N LYS A 3 47.28 2.74 -5.36
CA LYS A 3 46.24 2.77 -6.41
C LYS A 3 45.44 1.48 -6.49
N LEU A 4 46.03 0.33 -6.19
CA LEU A 4 45.34 -0.99 -6.18
C LEU A 4 44.35 -1.08 -5.01
N ILE A 5 44.71 -0.53 -3.85
CA ILE A 5 43.85 -0.50 -2.65
C ILE A 5 42.63 0.39 -2.88
N ILE A 6 42.78 1.52 -3.59
CA ILE A 6 41.67 2.42 -3.91
C ILE A 6 40.68 1.77 -4.88
N ILE A 7 41.18 1.03 -5.89
CA ILE A 7 40.32 0.30 -6.83
C ILE A 7 39.59 -0.86 -6.13
N ALA A 8 40.24 -1.58 -5.23
CA ALA A 8 39.62 -2.64 -4.45
C ALA A 8 38.55 -2.08 -3.49
N ALA A 9 38.77 -0.93 -2.85
CA ALA A 9 37.79 -0.26 -2.00
C ALA A 9 36.61 0.28 -2.80
N ALA A 10 36.81 0.77 -4.02
CA ALA A 10 35.73 1.21 -4.91
C ALA A 10 34.87 0.06 -5.43
N LEU A 11 35.48 -1.11 -5.70
CA LEU A 11 34.75 -2.31 -6.09
C LEU A 11 33.92 -2.91 -4.96
N LEU A 12 34.36 -2.84 -3.71
CA LEU A 12 33.61 -3.25 -2.52
C LEU A 12 32.43 -2.33 -2.20
N ALA A 13 32.48 -1.06 -2.59
CA ALA A 13 31.37 -0.12 -2.37
C ALA A 13 30.21 -0.33 -3.34
N MET A 14 30.37 -1.09 -4.42
CA MET A 14 29.31 -1.33 -5.41
C MET A 14 28.41 -2.55 -5.09
N THR A 15 28.65 -3.28 -3.99
CA THR A 15 27.91 -4.50 -3.65
C THR A 15 26.86 -4.33 -2.56
N ALA A 16 26.47 -3.10 -2.20
CA ALA A 16 25.66 -2.81 -1.02
C ALA A 16 24.17 -2.54 -1.28
N CYS A 17 23.58 -3.11 -2.33
CA CYS A 17 22.13 -3.19 -2.41
C CYS A 17 21.70 -4.57 -1.91
N SER A 18 21.27 -4.69 -0.65
CA SER A 18 20.84 -5.96 -0.10
C SER A 18 19.30 -6.10 -0.22
N LYS A 19 18.80 -7.33 -0.34
CA LYS A 19 17.34 -7.62 -0.31
C LYS A 19 16.63 -7.02 0.92
N SER A 20 17.37 -6.76 2.00
CA SER A 20 16.83 -6.15 3.21
C SER A 20 16.43 -4.69 3.02
N ASP A 21 17.01 -3.98 2.05
CA ASP A 21 16.72 -2.57 1.83
C ASP A 21 15.33 -2.35 1.23
N PHE A 22 14.83 -3.32 0.45
CA PHE A 22 13.46 -3.29 -0.09
C PHE A 22 12.37 -3.47 0.98
N LYS A 23 12.72 -3.98 2.16
CA LYS A 23 11.76 -4.21 3.25
C LYS A 23 11.54 -2.98 4.14
N GLN A 24 12.37 -1.96 3.99
CA GLN A 24 12.29 -0.75 4.80
C GLN A 24 11.33 0.28 4.19
N THR A 25 10.65 1.00 5.05
CA THR A 25 9.85 2.16 4.64
C THR A 25 10.80 3.31 4.27
N GLN A 26 10.71 3.80 3.03
CA GLN A 26 11.47 4.94 2.53
C GLN A 26 10.54 6.14 2.36
N TYR A 27 10.38 6.93 3.41
CA TYR A 27 9.48 8.07 3.40
C TYR A 27 10.17 9.31 2.79
N ILE A 28 9.62 9.78 1.68
CA ILE A 28 10.04 11.02 1.00
C ILE A 28 8.80 11.92 0.94
N ASP A 29 8.89 13.12 1.53
CA ASP A 29 7.79 14.08 1.53
C ASP A 29 7.42 14.53 0.10
N ASP A 30 6.12 14.62 -0.17
CA ASP A 30 5.62 15.16 -1.43
C ASP A 30 5.47 16.69 -1.31
N PRO A 31 6.21 17.49 -2.09
CA PRO A 31 6.14 18.95 -2.02
C PRO A 31 4.78 19.52 -2.43
N ASP A 32 4.02 18.80 -3.26
CA ASP A 32 2.70 19.23 -3.73
C ASP A 32 1.57 18.79 -2.78
N TYR A 33 1.85 17.83 -1.89
CA TYR A 33 0.90 17.26 -0.92
C TYR A 33 1.54 17.19 0.47
N PRO A 34 1.64 18.31 1.20
CA PRO A 34 2.37 18.38 2.47
C PRO A 34 1.95 17.32 3.48
N GLY A 35 2.94 16.59 4.01
CA GLY A 35 2.73 15.52 4.99
C GLY A 35 2.31 14.17 4.40
N LEU A 36 2.17 14.05 3.08
CA LEU A 36 2.04 12.77 2.41
C LEU A 36 3.36 12.33 1.78
N PRO A 37 3.61 11.00 1.64
CA PRO A 37 4.74 10.52 0.88
C PRO A 37 4.54 10.80 -0.62
N ILE A 38 5.62 10.96 -1.37
CA ILE A 38 5.52 11.03 -2.83
C ILE A 38 4.84 9.76 -3.36
N TYR A 39 4.09 9.91 -4.46
CA TYR A 39 3.69 8.74 -5.23
C TYR A 39 4.91 8.17 -5.94
N SER A 40 5.16 6.88 -5.79
CA SER A 40 6.23 6.17 -6.48
C SER A 40 5.78 4.76 -6.90
N GLU A 41 6.63 4.09 -7.68
CA GLU A 41 6.44 2.72 -8.17
C GLU A 41 7.70 1.89 -7.88
N MET A 42 8.35 2.22 -6.74
CA MET A 42 9.66 1.69 -6.38
C MET A 42 9.62 0.72 -5.19
N GLY A 43 8.42 0.50 -4.60
CA GLY A 43 8.28 -0.34 -3.41
C GLY A 43 8.78 0.33 -2.13
N TYR A 44 8.58 1.63 -1.97
CA TYR A 44 9.03 2.38 -0.79
C TYR A 44 8.28 2.05 0.49
N ASN A 45 7.28 1.17 0.42
CA ASN A 45 6.45 0.76 1.55
C ASN A 45 5.76 1.96 2.23
N THR A 46 5.28 2.89 1.40
CA THR A 46 4.63 4.12 1.83
C THR A 46 3.20 4.19 1.33
N TYR A 47 2.37 4.88 2.08
CA TYR A 47 0.99 5.23 1.71
C TYR A 47 0.52 6.42 2.53
N GLY A 48 -0.50 7.08 2.04
CA GLY A 48 -1.15 8.18 2.75
C GLY A 48 -2.33 8.74 2.00
N ALA A 49 -3.11 9.54 2.70
CA ALA A 49 -4.25 10.30 2.20
C ALA A 49 -4.58 11.46 3.14
N TYR A 50 -5.35 12.43 2.67
CA TYR A 50 -6.05 13.35 3.56
C TYR A 50 -7.43 12.78 3.90
N ILE A 51 -7.77 12.74 5.17
CA ILE A 51 -9.10 12.39 5.69
C ILE A 51 -9.67 13.66 6.32
N ASN A 52 -10.63 14.33 5.66
CA ASN A 52 -11.13 15.64 6.07
C ASN A 52 -9.98 16.62 6.36
N GLU A 53 -9.06 16.79 5.41
CA GLU A 53 -7.87 17.65 5.48
C GLU A 53 -6.78 17.19 6.47
N GLN A 54 -7.03 16.19 7.29
CA GLN A 54 -6.04 15.63 8.22
C GLN A 54 -5.21 14.54 7.54
N VAL A 55 -3.91 14.56 7.77
CA VAL A 55 -2.99 13.58 7.21
C VAL A 55 -3.19 12.22 7.87
N PHE A 56 -3.42 11.20 7.04
CA PHE A 56 -3.26 9.79 7.37
C PHE A 56 -2.05 9.26 6.61
N THR A 57 -1.10 8.67 7.30
CA THR A 57 0.11 8.13 6.64
C THR A 57 0.77 7.05 7.47
N VAL A 58 1.66 6.30 6.82
CA VAL A 58 2.57 5.38 7.49
C VAL A 58 3.49 6.14 8.45
N SER A 59 3.89 5.50 9.55
CA SER A 59 4.93 6.07 10.42
C SER A 59 6.25 6.19 9.64
N SER A 60 6.83 7.38 9.62
CA SER A 60 8.15 7.63 9.02
C SER A 60 9.30 6.96 9.79
N HIS A 61 9.03 6.37 10.95
CA HIS A 61 10.02 5.77 11.82
C HIS A 61 9.75 4.28 12.04
N GLY A 62 10.46 3.45 11.29
CA GLY A 62 10.90 2.15 11.78
C GLY A 62 9.93 0.97 11.75
N SER A 63 8.90 0.98 10.95
CA SER A 63 8.11 -0.24 10.76
C SER A 63 8.45 -0.91 9.43
N ASN A 64 8.94 -2.14 9.49
CA ASN A 64 9.06 -2.98 8.31
C ASN A 64 7.65 -3.32 7.82
N ARG A 65 7.25 -2.74 6.66
CA ARG A 65 6.01 -3.07 5.95
C ARG A 65 4.76 -3.01 6.83
N PRO A 66 4.29 -1.81 7.20
CA PRO A 66 3.11 -1.65 8.06
C PRO A 66 1.81 -1.84 7.28
N PHE A 67 1.70 -2.94 6.54
CA PHE A 67 0.52 -3.30 5.76
C PHE A 67 0.47 -4.82 5.53
N TYR A 68 -0.72 -5.33 5.26
CA TYR A 68 -0.95 -6.72 4.88
C TYR A 68 -1.97 -6.82 3.75
N LEU A 69 -1.75 -7.81 2.87
CA LEU A 69 -2.72 -8.26 1.88
C LEU A 69 -3.17 -9.66 2.24
N VAL A 70 -4.48 -9.84 2.29
CA VAL A 70 -5.10 -11.13 2.62
C VAL A 70 -6.03 -11.51 1.48
N ALA A 71 -5.74 -12.61 0.80
CA ALA A 71 -6.59 -13.17 -0.23
C ALA A 71 -7.44 -14.32 0.33
N ASP A 72 -8.73 -14.30 0.06
CA ASP A 72 -9.63 -15.43 0.26
C ASP A 72 -10.31 -15.83 -1.07
N ARG A 73 -11.41 -16.58 -1.02
CA ARG A 73 -12.08 -17.06 -2.24
C ARG A 73 -12.84 -15.98 -3.00
N GLU A 74 -13.23 -14.91 -2.34
CA GLU A 74 -14.17 -13.92 -2.84
C GLU A 74 -13.61 -12.50 -2.82
N CYS A 75 -12.57 -12.26 -2.02
CA CYS A 75 -12.02 -10.91 -1.89
C CYS A 75 -10.51 -10.88 -1.62
N LEU A 76 -9.91 -9.74 -1.95
CA LEU A 76 -8.59 -9.31 -1.51
C LEU A 76 -8.77 -8.19 -0.48
N THR A 77 -8.32 -8.41 0.74
CA THR A 77 -8.32 -7.39 1.78
C THR A 77 -6.94 -6.76 1.88
N MET A 78 -6.86 -5.45 1.71
CA MET A 78 -5.65 -4.66 1.91
C MET A 78 -5.80 -3.80 3.16
N THR A 79 -4.93 -4.01 4.14
CA THR A 79 -4.91 -3.25 5.40
C THR A 79 -3.68 -2.37 5.46
N LEU A 80 -3.87 -1.06 5.58
CA LEU A 80 -2.85 -0.05 5.73
C LEU A 80 -2.84 0.45 7.18
N TYR A 81 -1.79 0.12 7.94
CA TYR A 81 -1.63 0.50 9.35
C TYR A 81 -0.96 1.87 9.45
N GLY A 82 -1.71 2.89 9.78
CA GLY A 82 -1.22 4.26 9.74
C GLY A 82 -1.52 5.07 11.02
N TRP A 83 -1.19 6.34 10.92
CA TRP A 83 -1.38 7.33 11.96
C TRP A 83 -2.19 8.50 11.42
N ARG A 84 -3.07 9.00 12.25
CA ARG A 84 -3.80 10.24 12.03
C ARG A 84 -3.80 11.02 13.34
N GLU A 85 -3.30 12.25 13.33
CA GLU A 85 -3.22 13.13 14.52
C GLU A 85 -2.63 12.44 15.77
N GLY A 86 -1.58 11.64 15.59
CA GLY A 86 -0.92 10.95 16.70
C GLY A 86 -1.67 9.70 17.22
N THR A 87 -2.76 9.30 16.59
CA THR A 87 -3.51 8.08 16.92
C THR A 87 -3.39 7.02 15.83
N ASN A 88 -3.35 5.75 16.25
CA ASN A 88 -3.38 4.63 15.31
C ASN A 88 -4.72 4.60 14.58
N LEU A 89 -4.65 4.56 13.27
CA LEU A 89 -5.80 4.40 12.39
C LEU A 89 -5.41 3.43 11.27
N ASN A 90 -6.21 2.38 11.07
CA ASN A 90 -6.05 1.45 9.97
C ASN A 90 -7.11 1.75 8.92
N MET A 91 -6.70 1.77 7.65
CA MET A 91 -7.61 1.85 6.52
C MET A 91 -7.64 0.47 5.85
N VAL A 92 -8.83 -0.12 5.76
CA VAL A 92 -9.03 -1.49 5.26
C VAL A 92 -9.89 -1.44 4.02
N PHE A 93 -9.32 -1.86 2.89
CA PHE A 93 -10.02 -2.03 1.62
C PHE A 93 -10.33 -3.51 1.44
N THR A 94 -11.58 -3.84 1.06
CA THR A 94 -11.99 -5.19 0.69
C THR A 94 -12.44 -5.18 -0.76
N LEU A 95 -11.60 -5.69 -1.64
CA LEU A 95 -11.84 -5.73 -3.08
C LEU A 95 -12.51 -7.04 -3.45
N PRO A 96 -13.64 -7.03 -4.17
CA PRO A 96 -14.26 -8.25 -4.67
C PRO A 96 -13.36 -8.86 -5.74
N ILE A 97 -13.06 -10.12 -5.58
CA ILE A 97 -12.26 -10.91 -6.52
C ILE A 97 -13.14 -12.01 -7.04
N ASP A 98 -13.51 -11.93 -8.30
CA ASP A 98 -14.26 -13.00 -8.95
C ASP A 98 -13.36 -14.19 -9.31
N SER A 99 -13.95 -15.23 -9.84
CA SER A 99 -13.25 -16.47 -10.22
C SER A 99 -12.19 -16.28 -11.32
N THR A 100 -12.08 -15.09 -11.93
CA THR A 100 -11.05 -14.78 -12.93
C THR A 100 -9.73 -14.40 -12.29
N TYR A 101 -9.74 -13.98 -11.01
CA TYR A 101 -8.54 -13.65 -10.27
C TYR A 101 -8.17 -14.81 -9.33
N HIS A 102 -7.23 -15.64 -9.75
CA HIS A 102 -6.73 -16.74 -8.92
C HIS A 102 -5.57 -16.25 -8.07
N LEU A 103 -5.84 -15.57 -6.94
CA LEU A 103 -4.80 -15.08 -6.03
C LEU A 103 -4.35 -16.20 -5.07
N GLU A 104 -3.56 -17.15 -5.52
CA GLU A 104 -3.00 -18.22 -4.70
C GLU A 104 -1.66 -17.84 -4.07
N ASP A 105 -0.91 -16.97 -4.74
CA ASP A 105 0.41 -16.50 -4.34
C ASP A 105 0.50 -14.97 -4.56
N TYR A 106 1.47 -14.31 -3.95
CA TYR A 106 1.67 -12.87 -4.11
C TYR A 106 2.04 -12.47 -5.55
N HIS A 107 2.61 -13.36 -6.37
CA HIS A 107 2.87 -13.11 -7.79
C HIS A 107 1.57 -12.94 -8.60
N ASP A 108 0.48 -13.55 -8.16
CA ASP A 108 -0.80 -13.43 -8.85
C ASP A 108 -1.37 -12.00 -8.78
N LEU A 109 -0.84 -11.15 -7.88
CA LEU A 109 -1.16 -9.73 -7.85
C LEU A 109 -0.85 -9.02 -9.17
N LEU A 110 0.06 -9.54 -10.00
CA LEU A 110 0.34 -9.01 -11.35
C LEU A 110 -0.92 -8.97 -12.22
N THR A 111 -1.91 -9.81 -11.96
CA THR A 111 -3.19 -9.82 -12.69
C THR A 111 -4.05 -8.58 -12.43
N LEU A 112 -3.74 -7.84 -11.37
CA LEU A 112 -4.41 -6.60 -10.99
C LEU A 112 -3.74 -5.34 -11.60
N ASP A 113 -2.65 -5.47 -12.37
CA ASP A 113 -1.97 -4.33 -12.99
C ASP A 113 -2.93 -3.52 -13.87
N GLY A 114 -2.98 -2.21 -13.67
CA GLY A 114 -3.88 -1.30 -14.38
C GLY A 114 -5.37 -1.44 -14.02
N LYS A 115 -5.74 -2.23 -13.02
CA LYS A 115 -7.14 -2.42 -12.61
C LYS A 115 -7.61 -1.31 -11.67
N ARG A 116 -8.91 -1.00 -11.83
CA ARG A 116 -9.61 -0.05 -10.99
C ARG A 116 -10.90 -0.68 -10.45
N PHE A 117 -11.15 -0.47 -9.18
CA PHE A 117 -12.35 -0.89 -8.48
C PHE A 117 -13.08 0.35 -7.96
N ASP A 118 -14.37 0.44 -8.24
CA ASP A 118 -15.19 1.48 -7.65
C ASP A 118 -15.41 1.17 -6.16
N ILE A 119 -15.48 2.23 -5.34
CA ILE A 119 -15.78 2.13 -3.92
C ILE A 119 -17.17 2.67 -3.72
N ASP A 120 -18.11 1.82 -3.37
CA ASP A 120 -19.49 2.17 -3.06
C ASP A 120 -20.12 1.19 -2.07
N THR A 121 -21.43 1.24 -1.87
CA THR A 121 -22.16 0.37 -0.96
C THR A 121 -22.72 -0.90 -1.63
N THR A 122 -22.42 -1.15 -2.90
CA THR A 122 -22.89 -2.36 -3.60
C THR A 122 -22.02 -3.57 -3.26
N ALA A 123 -22.59 -4.76 -3.30
CA ALA A 123 -21.88 -5.99 -2.98
C ALA A 123 -20.78 -6.35 -3.98
N THR A 124 -20.79 -5.74 -5.17
CA THR A 124 -19.83 -6.01 -6.25
C THR A 124 -18.68 -5.00 -6.32
N SER A 125 -18.70 -4.00 -5.42
CA SER A 125 -17.71 -2.93 -5.38
C SER A 125 -16.75 -3.11 -4.21
N CYS A 126 -15.62 -2.44 -4.28
CA CYS A 126 -14.69 -2.37 -3.17
C CYS A 126 -15.39 -1.71 -1.96
N ASN A 127 -15.29 -2.34 -0.81
CA ASN A 127 -15.69 -1.75 0.45
C ASN A 127 -14.48 -1.15 1.17
N VAL A 128 -14.71 -0.10 1.98
CA VAL A 128 -13.67 0.49 2.81
C VAL A 128 -14.19 0.73 4.22
N LYS A 129 -13.36 0.45 5.23
CA LYS A 129 -13.63 0.76 6.64
C LYS A 129 -12.38 1.27 7.32
N PHE A 130 -12.59 1.93 8.46
CA PHE A 130 -11.52 2.31 9.37
C PHE A 130 -11.55 1.45 10.61
N GLU A 131 -10.39 1.12 11.13
CA GLU A 131 -10.19 0.39 12.38
C GLU A 131 -9.14 1.11 13.23
N GLY A 132 -9.13 0.88 14.55
CA GLY A 132 -8.13 1.48 15.44
C GLY A 132 -8.75 2.14 16.67
N TYR A 133 -8.10 3.18 17.17
CA TYR A 133 -8.56 3.91 18.35
C TYR A 133 -9.47 5.07 17.94
N TYR A 134 -10.79 4.98 18.25
CA TYR A 134 -11.83 5.93 17.80
C TYR A 134 -11.85 6.15 16.28
N PRO A 135 -11.99 5.09 15.48
CA PRO A 135 -11.99 5.22 14.03
C PRO A 135 -13.26 5.95 13.55
N PRO A 136 -13.16 6.72 12.45
CA PRO A 136 -14.35 7.23 11.79
C PRO A 136 -15.26 6.08 11.37
N THR A 137 -16.54 6.18 11.67
CA THR A 137 -17.54 5.19 11.23
C THR A 137 -18.12 5.61 9.88
N ILE A 138 -18.11 4.71 8.92
CA ILE A 138 -18.75 4.88 7.61
C ILE A 138 -20.11 4.21 7.66
N THR A 139 -21.17 4.95 7.33
CA THR A 139 -22.53 4.42 7.21
C THR A 139 -22.96 4.23 5.76
N SER A 140 -22.44 5.08 4.86
CA SER A 140 -22.66 4.97 3.43
C SER A 140 -21.48 5.57 2.66
N ILE A 141 -21.23 5.04 1.46
CA ILE A 141 -20.22 5.57 0.54
C ILE A 141 -20.97 6.17 -0.65
N TYR A 142 -20.69 7.41 -0.96
CA TYR A 142 -21.32 8.11 -2.07
C TYR A 142 -20.65 7.80 -3.40
N SER A 143 -19.31 7.83 -3.41
CA SER A 143 -18.51 7.53 -4.60
C SER A 143 -17.04 7.41 -4.22
N GLY A 144 -16.31 6.62 -4.95
CA GLY A 144 -14.87 6.50 -4.80
C GLY A 144 -14.26 5.49 -5.73
N TYR A 145 -12.96 5.34 -5.63
CA TYR A 145 -12.23 4.28 -6.31
C TYR A 145 -10.92 3.96 -5.60
N ILE A 146 -10.42 2.76 -5.88
CA ILE A 146 -9.04 2.36 -5.72
C ILE A 146 -8.53 1.85 -7.06
N SER A 147 -7.34 2.29 -7.48
CA SER A 147 -6.71 1.87 -8.73
C SER A 147 -5.29 1.36 -8.47
N PHE A 148 -4.97 0.26 -9.10
CA PHE A 148 -3.62 -0.28 -9.19
C PHE A 148 -2.99 0.30 -10.45
N GLU A 149 -2.20 1.38 -10.28
CA GLU A 149 -1.60 2.09 -11.41
C GLU A 149 -0.46 1.29 -12.03
N LYS A 150 0.32 0.61 -11.17
CA LYS A 150 1.42 -0.24 -11.59
C LYS A 150 1.63 -1.39 -10.62
N ILE A 151 1.70 -2.60 -11.17
CA ILE A 151 2.17 -3.79 -10.46
C ILE A 151 3.29 -4.43 -11.26
N GLN A 152 4.43 -4.65 -10.61
CA GLN A 152 5.63 -5.16 -11.26
C GLN A 152 6.44 -6.07 -10.35
N GLN A 153 7.09 -7.05 -10.96
CA GLN A 153 7.99 -7.96 -10.26
C GLN A 153 9.39 -7.36 -10.17
N VAL A 154 9.99 -7.45 -8.99
CA VAL A 154 11.39 -7.08 -8.76
C VAL A 154 12.24 -8.33 -8.64
N ILE A 155 13.27 -8.42 -9.46
CA ILE A 155 14.24 -9.53 -9.47
C ILE A 155 15.58 -8.96 -9.01
N VAL A 156 16.15 -9.55 -7.94
CA VAL A 156 17.46 -9.20 -7.42
C VAL A 156 18.32 -10.47 -7.42
N ASP A 157 19.51 -10.41 -8.04
CA ASP A 157 20.45 -11.52 -8.13
C ASP A 157 19.84 -12.81 -8.73
N LYS A 158 18.93 -12.66 -9.71
CA LYS A 158 18.18 -13.75 -10.38
C LYS A 158 17.18 -14.47 -9.46
N GLU A 159 16.88 -13.93 -8.32
CA GLU A 159 15.84 -14.39 -7.42
C GLU A 159 14.74 -13.36 -7.30
N ASP A 160 13.50 -13.82 -7.18
CA ASP A 160 12.36 -12.95 -6.92
C ASP A 160 12.51 -12.28 -5.56
N ALA A 161 12.51 -10.96 -5.55
CA ALA A 161 12.61 -10.18 -4.32
C ALA A 161 11.24 -9.86 -3.76
N GLU A 162 10.37 -9.28 -4.60
CA GLU A 162 9.01 -8.88 -4.23
C GLU A 162 8.19 -8.49 -5.47
N ILE A 163 6.88 -8.30 -5.27
CA ILE A 163 5.98 -7.62 -6.20
C ILE A 163 5.75 -6.21 -5.68
N ILE A 164 6.06 -5.19 -6.47
CA ILE A 164 5.70 -3.80 -6.17
C ILE A 164 4.26 -3.59 -6.60
N VAL A 165 3.44 -3.07 -5.68
CA VAL A 165 2.02 -2.76 -5.89
C VAL A 165 1.82 -1.29 -5.61
N SER A 166 1.62 -0.49 -6.67
CA SER A 166 1.48 0.97 -6.56
C SER A 166 0.14 1.43 -7.10
N GLY A 167 -0.43 2.43 -6.44
CA GLY A 167 -1.74 2.89 -6.86
C GLY A 167 -2.25 4.11 -6.12
N LYS A 168 -3.50 4.46 -6.43
CA LYS A 168 -4.20 5.63 -5.89
C LYS A 168 -5.58 5.27 -5.42
N PHE A 169 -6.10 6.04 -4.48
CA PHE A 169 -7.47 5.90 -4.03
C PHE A 169 -8.06 7.24 -3.60
N GLN A 170 -9.35 7.33 -3.71
CA GLN A 170 -10.13 8.43 -3.11
C GLN A 170 -11.57 7.99 -2.96
N PHE A 171 -12.24 8.50 -1.94
CA PHE A 171 -13.67 8.25 -1.76
C PHE A 171 -14.33 9.31 -0.91
N ARG A 172 -15.63 9.39 -1.05
CA ARG A 172 -16.50 10.23 -0.24
C ARG A 172 -17.55 9.36 0.44
N ALA A 173 -17.66 9.53 1.74
CA ALA A 173 -18.56 8.75 2.58
C ALA A 173 -19.33 9.66 3.56
N PHE A 174 -20.29 9.07 4.28
CA PHE A 174 -21.00 9.70 5.37
C PHE A 174 -20.89 8.87 6.64
N GLY A 175 -20.75 9.56 7.76
CA GLY A 175 -20.82 8.98 9.11
C GLY A 175 -22.25 8.86 9.63
N PRO A 176 -22.41 8.29 10.85
CA PRO A 176 -23.72 8.09 11.50
C PRO A 176 -24.53 9.37 11.67
N ASP A 177 -23.86 10.50 11.89
CA ASP A 177 -24.49 11.81 12.09
C ASP A 177 -24.76 12.55 10.76
N GLY A 178 -24.61 11.87 9.62
CA GLY A 178 -24.70 12.47 8.30
C GLY A 178 -23.52 13.38 7.95
N ASN A 179 -22.51 13.45 8.81
CA ASN A 179 -21.30 14.21 8.55
C ASN A 179 -20.52 13.60 7.39
N ARG A 180 -20.05 14.47 6.49
CA ARG A 180 -19.27 14.08 5.33
C ARG A 180 -17.86 13.66 5.75
N LEU A 181 -17.40 12.60 5.15
CA LEU A 181 -16.04 12.09 5.24
C LEU A 181 -15.43 12.06 3.83
N ASP A 182 -14.48 12.94 3.58
CA ASP A 182 -13.74 12.99 2.33
C ASP A 182 -12.35 12.38 2.52
N VAL A 183 -12.01 11.41 1.69
CA VAL A 183 -10.66 10.86 1.57
C VAL A 183 -10.12 11.20 0.20
N VAL A 184 -9.08 12.03 0.16
CA VAL A 184 -8.51 12.56 -1.08
C VAL A 184 -6.98 12.46 -1.09
N GLY A 185 -6.40 12.50 -2.30
CA GLY A 185 -4.95 12.42 -2.48
C GLY A 185 -4.35 11.07 -2.08
N GLY A 186 -5.21 10.05 -1.96
CA GLY A 186 -4.80 8.71 -1.55
C GLY A 186 -3.81 8.08 -2.51
N ARG A 187 -2.74 7.51 -1.97
CA ARG A 187 -1.67 6.84 -2.70
C ARG A 187 -1.05 5.72 -1.89
N PHE A 188 -0.50 4.73 -2.57
CA PHE A 188 0.27 3.66 -1.97
C PHE A 188 1.36 3.17 -2.93
N ASP A 189 2.46 2.68 -2.35
CA ASP A 189 3.60 2.07 -3.02
C ASP A 189 4.18 1.00 -2.10
N LEU A 190 3.82 -0.26 -2.35
CA LEU A 190 3.95 -1.38 -1.42
C LEU A 190 4.83 -2.47 -2.02
N GLY A 191 5.83 -2.93 -1.28
CA GLY A 191 6.60 -4.14 -1.60
C GLY A 191 5.96 -5.38 -0.97
N VAL A 192 5.44 -6.29 -1.78
CA VAL A 192 4.70 -7.47 -1.33
C VAL A 192 5.51 -8.74 -1.56
N ASP A 193 5.66 -9.55 -0.51
CA ASP A 193 6.25 -10.89 -0.57
C ASP A 193 5.45 -11.88 0.31
N GLN A 194 5.96 -13.07 0.47
CA GLN A 194 5.34 -14.12 1.30
C GLN A 194 5.17 -13.75 2.78
N THR A 195 5.80 -12.66 3.27
CA THR A 195 5.72 -12.26 4.69
C THR A 195 4.55 -11.34 4.99
N ASN A 196 4.01 -10.65 3.98
CA ASN A 196 2.90 -9.72 4.11
C ASN A 196 1.72 -10.00 3.15
N PHE A 197 1.80 -11.11 2.42
CA PHE A 197 0.69 -11.69 1.66
C PHE A 197 0.23 -12.99 2.32
N ILE A 198 -1.05 -13.08 2.65
CA ILE A 198 -1.64 -14.23 3.34
C ILE A 198 -2.76 -14.78 2.44
N ASN A 199 -2.74 -16.08 2.17
CA ASN A 199 -3.80 -16.77 1.44
C ASN A 199 -4.56 -17.72 2.37
N PHE A 200 -5.86 -17.50 2.54
CA PHE A 200 -6.76 -18.38 3.31
C PHE A 200 -7.52 -19.39 2.44
N ARG A 201 -7.15 -19.57 1.17
CA ARG A 201 -7.82 -20.51 0.26
C ARG A 201 -7.46 -21.98 0.51
N ARG A 202 -6.65 -22.27 1.53
CA ARG A 202 -6.25 -23.65 1.86
C ARG A 202 -7.33 -24.44 2.55
#